data_5e6eaef9a0c6d73b4c35f79cc186cda1
#
_entry.id   5e6eaef9a0c6d73b4c35f79cc186cda1
#
_cell.length_a   1.000
_cell.length_b   1.000
_cell.length_c   1.000
_cell.angle_alpha   90.00
_cell.angle_beta   90.00
_cell.angle_gamma   90.00
#
_symmetry.space_group_name_H-M   'P 1'
#
loop_
_entity.id
_entity.type
_entity.pdbx_description
1 polymer ?
#
loop_
_entity_poly.entity_id
_entity_poly.type
_entity_poly.pdbx_seq_one_letter_code
_entity_poly.pdbx_strand_id
1 'polypeptide(L)'
;MNCQRLLSAMLLCLMLCLGLFSGCGSDVYIAKLALSGTAGTLDPQFAENQNSILVASNVFEGLLVEDPDGGLHPGVAEGYTVSTDGRTYTFQLREDACWSDGSAVTADDFVFAFRRLFGPGSVSPYAENLLSVQNAKAILAAEMQPEALGVRSADDHTLVLTLEKSDSGITTVLAQWYTAPCKESFFTEQKGRYGLEMRSTLYNGPYVISLYDAGKEIRLRQNPNYHSEQAAELYGINITLGSSDTLAAFTEGGSFYTQVPRESVDSLRDAVITEYADTTYALVANTSRSLLGNESVRLAICGAIDREGIAGVLPGDQSTTTDLVPETASERTLDYRDTAGHRAALTLTEGARTLFREGLAAEGEQKLPFTELLVPDTQTDRQAAGIIQGCWQNTLGASINVMPLAVDELWRRVYAGDYDMALLPLSDSTAMGLLENFASDTDRYRTGWKSEEYDALLDQAAAETGEQAVRTLAQAEQQLLRSGVVLPLYTSVSYYAVSSEVQGAWIDPG
;
A
#
# COMPACT_ATOMS: atom_id res chain seq x y z
N MET A 1 -14.71 -19.07 -15.57
CA MET A 1 -14.58 -17.90 -16.46
C MET A 1 -14.31 -16.74 -15.51
N ASN A 2 -13.10 -16.28 -15.54
CA ASN A 2 -12.47 -15.55 -14.46
C ASN A 2 -12.83 -14.08 -14.52
N CYS A 3 -13.68 -13.68 -13.59
CA CYS A 3 -13.91 -12.30 -13.23
C CYS A 3 -13.12 -12.08 -11.92
N GLN A 4 -11.83 -11.94 -11.98
CA GLN A 4 -10.97 -11.70 -10.84
C GLN A 4 -9.66 -11.17 -11.35
N ARG A 5 -9.40 -9.97 -11.01
CA ARG A 5 -8.09 -9.37 -10.77
C ARG A 5 -8.20 -7.87 -10.97
N LEU A 6 -8.44 -7.22 -9.88
CA LEU A 6 -8.36 -5.79 -9.73
C LEU A 6 -7.67 -5.57 -8.41
N LEU A 7 -6.45 -5.17 -8.42
CA LEU A 7 -5.69 -4.95 -7.21
C LEU A 7 -4.62 -3.90 -7.35
N SER A 8 -4.61 -3.13 -6.35
CA SER A 8 -3.57 -2.38 -5.69
C SER A 8 -3.22 -1.00 -6.24
N ALA A 9 -3.29 -0.02 -5.36
CA ALA A 9 -3.08 1.42 -5.41
C ALA A 9 -4.16 2.22 -6.16
N MET A 10 -4.72 3.23 -5.56
CA MET A 10 -5.79 4.08 -6.08
C MET A 10 -5.34 4.87 -7.33
N LEU A 11 -5.03 4.17 -8.42
CA LEU A 11 -4.79 4.75 -9.72
C LEU A 11 -6.11 4.75 -10.49
N LEU A 12 -6.74 5.89 -10.63
CA LEU A 12 -7.78 6.09 -11.62
C LEU A 12 -7.10 6.28 -12.98
N CYS A 13 -6.42 5.26 -13.50
CA CYS A 13 -6.04 5.22 -14.89
C CYS A 13 -7.29 4.89 -15.69
N LEU A 14 -7.94 5.92 -16.22
CA LEU A 14 -9.06 5.79 -17.14
C LEU A 14 -8.51 5.38 -18.52
N MET A 15 -8.30 4.10 -18.75
CA MET A 15 -8.23 3.56 -20.11
C MET A 15 -9.63 3.13 -20.53
N LEU A 16 -10.30 3.96 -21.34
CA LEU A 16 -11.55 3.60 -22.01
C LEU A 16 -11.24 2.87 -23.32
N CYS A 17 -11.55 1.59 -23.41
CA CYS A 17 -11.71 0.91 -24.69
C CYS A 17 -13.09 1.20 -25.25
N LEU A 18 -13.21 2.14 -26.19
CA LEU A 18 -14.43 2.43 -26.93
C LEU A 18 -14.67 1.39 -28.03
N GLY A 19 -15.63 0.51 -27.79
CA GLY A 19 -16.32 -0.21 -28.88
C GLY A 19 -17.37 0.70 -29.51
N LEU A 20 -17.07 1.23 -30.70
CA LEU A 20 -17.96 1.67 -31.77
C LEU A 20 -19.28 2.40 -31.39
N PHE A 21 -19.21 3.71 -31.27
CA PHE A 21 -20.32 4.57 -31.70
C PHE A 21 -19.84 5.48 -32.83
N SER A 22 -20.20 5.13 -34.06
CA SER A 22 -20.16 6.02 -35.23
C SER A 22 -21.26 7.06 -35.06
N GLY A 23 -20.97 8.18 -34.40
CA GLY A 23 -21.80 9.35 -34.35
C GLY A 23 -20.90 10.56 -34.52
N CYS A 24 -20.99 11.27 -35.65
CA CYS A 24 -20.37 12.55 -35.90
C CYS A 24 -20.89 13.60 -34.92
N GLY A 25 -20.19 13.78 -33.82
CA GLY A 25 -20.25 14.82 -32.83
C GLY A 25 -19.20 14.47 -31.82
N SER A 26 -18.15 15.28 -31.66
CA SER A 26 -17.17 15.12 -30.61
C SER A 26 -17.82 15.49 -29.27
N ASP A 27 -18.60 14.55 -28.71
CA ASP A 27 -19.10 14.72 -27.36
C ASP A 27 -17.91 14.60 -26.40
N VAL A 28 -17.49 15.74 -25.88
CA VAL A 28 -16.44 15.87 -24.88
C VAL A 28 -16.92 15.24 -23.60
N TYR A 29 -16.43 14.04 -23.30
CA TYR A 29 -16.84 13.35 -22.08
C TYR A 29 -16.00 13.80 -20.87
N ILE A 30 -16.68 14.32 -19.84
CA ILE A 30 -16.08 14.71 -18.57
C ILE A 30 -16.65 13.80 -17.48
N ALA A 31 -15.80 12.99 -16.87
CA ALA A 31 -16.20 12.16 -15.75
C ALA A 31 -16.46 13.02 -14.50
N LYS A 32 -17.42 12.59 -13.68
CA LYS A 32 -17.74 13.22 -12.41
C LYS A 32 -17.42 12.27 -11.29
N LEU A 33 -16.78 12.77 -10.25
CA LEU A 33 -16.39 12.02 -9.07
C LEU A 33 -16.74 12.80 -7.81
N ALA A 34 -17.41 12.17 -6.85
CA ALA A 34 -17.72 12.76 -5.56
C ALA A 34 -17.00 11.98 -4.46
N LEU A 35 -16.17 12.66 -3.69
CA LEU A 35 -15.33 12.07 -2.66
C LEU A 35 -15.60 12.72 -1.31
N SER A 36 -15.49 11.94 -0.24
CA SER A 36 -15.47 12.45 1.13
C SER A 36 -14.13 13.13 1.43
N GLY A 37 -14.11 13.99 2.46
CA GLY A 37 -12.89 14.64 2.90
C GLY A 37 -12.36 15.71 1.93
N THR A 38 -11.10 16.06 2.08
CA THR A 38 -10.41 17.13 1.33
C THR A 38 -9.17 16.57 0.64
N ALA A 39 -8.65 17.30 -0.35
CA ALA A 39 -7.31 17.04 -0.86
C ALA A 39 -6.28 17.80 0.00
N GLY A 40 -5.09 17.24 0.13
CA GLY A 40 -3.97 17.87 0.81
C GLY A 40 -3.02 18.58 -0.15
N THR A 41 -1.78 18.10 -0.23
CA THR A 41 -0.76 18.64 -1.13
C THR A 41 -0.92 18.12 -2.56
N LEU A 42 -0.46 18.90 -3.54
CA LEU A 42 -0.25 18.49 -4.93
C LEU A 42 1.19 18.01 -5.18
N ASP A 43 2.03 18.00 -4.14
CA ASP A 43 3.38 17.43 -4.22
C ASP A 43 3.28 15.90 -4.17
N PRO A 44 3.64 15.18 -5.25
CA PRO A 44 3.45 13.73 -5.32
C PRO A 44 4.24 13.00 -4.24
N GLN A 45 5.38 13.52 -3.80
CA GLN A 45 6.22 12.89 -2.79
C GLN A 45 5.71 13.03 -1.35
N PHE A 46 4.63 13.81 -1.13
CA PHE A 46 4.00 14.06 0.17
C PHE A 46 2.46 13.92 0.12
N ALA A 47 1.93 13.34 -0.95
CA ALA A 47 0.51 13.06 -1.10
C ALA A 47 0.16 11.78 -0.29
N GLU A 48 -0.32 11.93 0.95
CA GLU A 48 -0.59 10.80 1.85
C GLU A 48 -2.07 10.44 1.95
N ASN A 49 -2.98 11.39 1.71
CA ASN A 49 -4.40 11.06 1.71
C ASN A 49 -4.89 10.60 0.33
N GLN A 50 -5.87 9.70 0.31
CA GLN A 50 -6.40 9.09 -0.91
C GLN A 50 -6.80 10.09 -2.00
N ASN A 51 -7.40 11.23 -1.63
CA ASN A 51 -7.80 12.25 -2.61
C ASN A 51 -6.59 12.93 -3.26
N SER A 52 -5.52 13.19 -2.50
CA SER A 52 -4.26 13.72 -3.03
C SER A 52 -3.53 12.71 -3.90
N ILE A 53 -3.51 11.45 -3.49
CA ILE A 53 -2.93 10.33 -4.27
C ILE A 53 -3.67 10.19 -5.59
N LEU A 54 -5.01 10.15 -5.57
CA LEU A 54 -5.82 10.10 -6.77
C LEU A 54 -5.48 11.22 -7.76
N VAL A 55 -5.34 12.45 -7.26
CA VAL A 55 -4.96 13.60 -8.11
C VAL A 55 -3.54 13.41 -8.63
N ALA A 56 -2.58 13.07 -7.76
CA ALA A 56 -1.18 12.90 -8.13
C ALA A 56 -1.01 11.83 -9.21
N SER A 57 -1.65 10.67 -9.08
CA SER A 57 -1.59 9.56 -10.03
C SER A 57 -2.13 9.90 -11.42
N ASN A 58 -2.98 10.91 -11.53
CA ASN A 58 -3.54 11.36 -12.81
C ASN A 58 -2.76 12.52 -13.46
N VAL A 59 -1.99 13.28 -12.69
CA VAL A 59 -1.28 14.46 -13.21
C VAL A 59 0.23 14.29 -13.28
N PHE A 60 0.76 13.19 -12.70
CA PHE A 60 2.17 12.81 -12.78
C PHE A 60 2.31 11.42 -13.38
N GLU A 61 3.47 11.19 -14.00
CA GLU A 61 3.86 9.90 -14.56
C GLU A 61 5.31 9.58 -14.19
N GLY A 62 5.54 8.34 -13.74
CA GLY A 62 6.86 7.82 -13.41
C GLY A 62 7.63 7.28 -14.62
N LEU A 63 8.71 6.55 -14.36
CA LEU A 63 9.48 5.87 -15.41
C LEU A 63 8.64 4.79 -16.11
N LEU A 64 7.82 4.09 -15.34
CA LEU A 64 6.91 3.04 -15.79
C LEU A 64 5.49 3.39 -15.35
N VAL A 65 4.52 2.71 -15.93
CA VAL A 65 3.09 2.79 -15.59
C VAL A 65 2.60 1.37 -15.34
N GLU A 66 1.83 1.19 -14.29
CA GLU A 66 1.18 -0.07 -13.98
C GLU A 66 -0.25 -0.09 -14.54
N ASP A 67 -0.62 -1.18 -15.19
CA ASP A 67 -1.98 -1.39 -15.68
C ASP A 67 -2.86 -2.07 -14.60
N PRO A 68 -4.18 -2.14 -14.83
CA PRO A 68 -5.12 -2.77 -13.88
C PRO A 68 -4.84 -4.24 -13.55
N ASP A 69 -4.11 -4.94 -14.40
CA ASP A 69 -3.74 -6.35 -14.22
C ASP A 69 -2.35 -6.49 -13.53
N GLY A 70 -1.75 -5.38 -13.08
CA GLY A 70 -0.42 -5.33 -12.46
C GLY A 70 0.72 -5.43 -13.47
N GLY A 71 0.43 -5.34 -14.77
CA GLY A 71 1.43 -5.31 -15.84
C GLY A 71 2.15 -3.98 -15.89
N LEU A 72 3.48 -4.00 -16.02
CA LEU A 72 4.28 -2.79 -16.14
C LEU A 72 4.49 -2.42 -17.61
N HIS A 73 4.22 -1.17 -17.94
CA HIS A 73 4.35 -0.60 -19.28
C HIS A 73 5.30 0.60 -19.29
N PRO A 74 5.84 0.96 -20.47
CA PRO A 74 6.57 2.18 -20.65
C PRO A 74 5.76 3.42 -20.25
N GLY A 75 6.30 4.22 -19.34
CA GLY A 75 5.82 5.57 -18.99
C GLY A 75 6.71 6.63 -19.65
N VAL A 76 7.36 7.48 -18.83
CA VAL A 76 8.39 8.43 -19.32
C VAL A 76 9.61 7.68 -19.89
N ALA A 77 9.90 6.46 -19.42
CA ALA A 77 10.91 5.61 -20.05
C ALA A 77 10.27 4.77 -21.16
N GLU A 78 10.90 4.73 -22.34
CA GLU A 78 10.55 3.81 -23.45
C GLU A 78 10.87 2.36 -23.12
N GLY A 79 11.82 2.14 -22.21
CA GLY A 79 12.27 0.84 -21.78
C GLY A 79 13.50 0.91 -20.89
N TYR A 80 13.92 -0.23 -20.40
CA TYR A 80 15.11 -0.34 -19.56
C TYR A 80 15.89 -1.62 -19.81
N THR A 81 17.14 -1.64 -19.38
CA THR A 81 18.01 -2.83 -19.36
C THR A 81 18.52 -3.06 -17.95
N VAL A 82 18.74 -4.33 -17.59
CA VAL A 82 19.24 -4.73 -16.27
C VAL A 82 20.60 -5.42 -16.45
N SER A 83 21.57 -5.08 -15.61
CA SER A 83 22.87 -5.74 -15.58
C SER A 83 22.74 -7.21 -15.19
N THR A 84 23.75 -8.03 -15.54
CA THR A 84 23.74 -9.49 -15.28
C THR A 84 23.70 -9.85 -13.80
N ASP A 85 24.11 -8.94 -12.91
CA ASP A 85 24.05 -9.11 -11.45
C ASP A 85 22.72 -8.58 -10.84
N GLY A 86 21.79 -8.12 -11.70
CA GLY A 86 20.47 -7.63 -11.28
C GLY A 86 20.48 -6.30 -10.51
N ARG A 87 21.63 -5.59 -10.46
CA ARG A 87 21.80 -4.43 -9.58
C ARG A 87 21.76 -3.08 -10.29
N THR A 88 21.98 -3.04 -11.59
CA THR A 88 22.00 -1.77 -12.33
C THR A 88 20.91 -1.77 -13.38
N TYR A 89 20.00 -0.82 -13.25
CA TYR A 89 18.93 -0.55 -14.18
C TYR A 89 19.29 0.69 -15.00
N THR A 90 19.21 0.60 -16.31
CA THR A 90 19.45 1.73 -17.24
C THR A 90 18.18 1.98 -18.01
N PHE A 91 17.52 3.09 -17.73
CA PHE A 91 16.29 3.54 -18.37
C PHE A 91 16.60 4.48 -19.53
N GLN A 92 15.94 4.26 -20.68
CA GLN A 92 15.97 5.16 -21.81
C GLN A 92 14.69 6.00 -21.78
N LEU A 93 14.83 7.32 -21.57
CA LEU A 93 13.69 8.23 -21.52
C LEU A 93 13.25 8.63 -22.93
N ARG A 94 11.96 8.90 -23.07
CA ARG A 94 11.36 9.41 -24.32
C ARG A 94 11.90 10.81 -24.66
N GLU A 95 12.17 11.06 -25.92
CA GLU A 95 12.55 12.38 -26.39
C GLU A 95 11.38 13.37 -26.44
N ASP A 96 10.14 12.86 -26.50
CA ASP A 96 8.89 13.64 -26.56
C ASP A 96 8.22 13.85 -25.21
N ALA A 97 8.78 13.31 -24.12
CA ALA A 97 8.26 13.55 -22.77
C ALA A 97 8.43 15.01 -22.36
N CYS A 98 7.31 15.68 -22.06
CA CYS A 98 7.28 17.10 -21.74
C CYS A 98 6.52 17.40 -20.45
N TRP A 99 6.97 18.45 -19.79
CA TRP A 99 6.23 19.10 -18.74
C TRP A 99 5.00 19.85 -19.30
N SER A 100 4.04 20.16 -18.44
CA SER A 100 2.83 20.91 -18.81
C SER A 100 3.10 22.32 -19.36
N ASP A 101 4.30 22.86 -19.17
CA ASP A 101 4.75 24.12 -19.76
C ASP A 101 5.42 23.94 -21.14
N GLY A 102 5.50 22.71 -21.64
CA GLY A 102 6.12 22.33 -22.91
C GLY A 102 7.64 22.15 -22.86
N SER A 103 8.30 22.32 -21.71
CA SER A 103 9.71 22.02 -21.56
C SER A 103 9.94 20.50 -21.43
N ALA A 104 11.09 20.01 -21.94
CA ALA A 104 11.41 18.59 -21.88
C ALA A 104 11.55 18.06 -20.45
N VAL A 105 11.12 16.81 -20.22
CA VAL A 105 11.45 16.02 -19.02
C VAL A 105 12.80 15.37 -19.27
N THR A 106 13.70 15.46 -18.30
CA THR A 106 15.06 14.95 -18.43
C THR A 106 15.42 13.96 -17.33
N ALA A 107 16.50 13.20 -17.52
CA ALA A 107 17.02 12.29 -16.50
C ALA A 107 17.45 13.04 -15.22
N ASP A 108 17.88 14.30 -15.32
CA ASP A 108 18.22 15.12 -14.15
C ASP A 108 16.98 15.46 -13.31
N ASP A 109 15.79 15.58 -13.91
CA ASP A 109 14.54 15.80 -13.17
C ASP A 109 14.19 14.58 -12.28
N PHE A 110 14.48 13.36 -12.75
CA PHE A 110 14.37 12.14 -11.95
C PHE A 110 15.45 12.05 -10.86
N VAL A 111 16.70 12.37 -11.19
CA VAL A 111 17.79 12.40 -10.20
C VAL A 111 17.44 13.34 -9.06
N PHE A 112 16.95 14.53 -9.37
CA PHE A 112 16.52 15.49 -8.36
C PHE A 112 15.33 14.95 -7.54
N ALA A 113 14.32 14.37 -8.19
CA ALA A 113 13.15 13.81 -7.51
C ALA A 113 13.55 12.71 -6.53
N PHE A 114 14.38 11.74 -6.94
CA PHE A 114 14.81 10.65 -6.06
C PHE A 114 15.64 11.16 -4.87
N ARG A 115 16.57 12.09 -5.08
CA ARG A 115 17.32 12.70 -3.98
C ARG A 115 16.43 13.48 -3.01
N ARG A 116 15.39 14.13 -3.53
CA ARG A 116 14.46 14.91 -2.74
C ARG A 116 13.62 14.05 -1.78
N LEU A 117 13.34 12.78 -2.13
CA LEU A 117 12.67 11.82 -1.22
C LEU A 117 13.43 11.67 0.10
N PHE A 118 14.76 11.80 0.08
CA PHE A 118 15.63 11.71 1.25
C PHE A 118 16.14 13.08 1.72
N GLY A 119 15.47 14.15 1.33
CA GLY A 119 15.94 15.53 1.56
C GLY A 119 16.10 15.89 3.03
N PRO A 120 17.14 16.67 3.39
CA PRO A 120 17.37 17.09 4.78
C PRO A 120 16.23 17.97 5.27
N GLY A 121 15.63 17.60 6.40
CA GLY A 121 14.58 18.36 7.08
C GLY A 121 13.14 18.02 6.69
N SER A 122 12.92 17.23 5.65
CA SER A 122 11.60 16.68 5.29
C SER A 122 11.79 15.42 4.45
N VAL A 123 11.95 14.29 5.11
CA VAL A 123 11.98 12.97 4.44
C VAL A 123 10.57 12.64 3.99
N SER A 124 10.44 12.18 2.73
CA SER A 124 9.16 11.71 2.22
C SER A 124 8.69 10.46 2.97
N PRO A 125 7.38 10.31 3.23
CA PRO A 125 6.84 9.07 3.80
C PRO A 125 7.10 7.84 2.91
N TYR A 126 7.42 8.04 1.63
CA TYR A 126 7.73 6.99 0.65
C TYR A 126 9.23 6.68 0.51
N ALA A 127 10.11 7.33 1.25
CA ALA A 127 11.56 7.11 1.15
C ALA A 127 11.94 5.65 1.48
N GLU A 128 11.21 5.01 2.38
CA GLU A 128 11.45 3.63 2.78
C GLU A 128 11.20 2.63 1.62
N ASN A 129 10.36 2.94 0.65
CA ASN A 129 10.10 2.09 -0.52
C ASN A 129 11.30 2.03 -1.50
N LEU A 130 12.30 2.88 -1.31
CA LEU A 130 13.50 2.97 -2.14
C LEU A 130 14.77 2.51 -1.40
N LEU A 131 14.65 1.78 -0.28
CA LEU A 131 15.79 1.31 0.52
C LEU A 131 16.67 0.28 -0.18
N SER A 132 16.20 -0.36 -1.24
CA SER A 132 17.02 -1.21 -2.11
C SER A 132 18.00 -0.41 -2.98
N VAL A 133 17.78 0.89 -3.16
CA VAL A 133 18.70 1.78 -3.90
C VAL A 133 19.98 1.98 -3.11
N GLN A 134 21.10 1.93 -3.81
CA GLN A 134 22.43 2.07 -3.22
C GLN A 134 22.54 3.33 -2.35
N ASN A 135 23.07 3.19 -1.15
CA ASN A 135 23.24 4.21 -0.12
C ASN A 135 21.93 4.77 0.50
N ALA A 136 20.75 4.34 0.07
CA ALA A 136 19.48 4.87 0.58
C ALA A 136 19.35 4.73 2.11
N LYS A 137 19.68 3.55 2.68
CA LYS A 137 19.66 3.30 4.13
C LYS A 137 20.60 4.25 4.90
N ALA A 138 21.82 4.46 4.39
CA ALA A 138 22.80 5.35 5.03
C ALA A 138 22.39 6.83 4.95
N ILE A 139 21.71 7.22 3.86
CA ILE A 139 21.17 8.57 3.72
C ILE A 139 20.00 8.78 4.69
N LEU A 140 19.08 7.82 4.78
CA LEU A 140 17.95 7.89 5.71
C LEU A 140 18.42 7.94 7.18
N ALA A 141 19.52 7.23 7.50
CA ALA A 141 20.18 7.29 8.80
C ALA A 141 21.00 8.58 9.02
N ALA A 142 20.99 9.51 8.07
CA ALA A 142 21.80 10.75 8.09
C ALA A 142 23.32 10.52 8.15
N GLU A 143 23.81 9.36 7.73
CA GLU A 143 25.23 9.01 7.64
C GLU A 143 25.84 9.48 6.30
N MET A 144 25.02 9.66 5.28
CA MET A 144 25.41 10.16 3.96
C MET A 144 24.48 11.29 3.49
N GLN A 145 24.92 12.06 2.49
CA GLN A 145 24.10 13.11 1.89
C GLN A 145 23.29 12.54 0.72
N PRO A 146 22.12 13.13 0.36
CA PRO A 146 21.26 12.66 -0.74
C PRO A 146 21.96 12.53 -2.10
N GLU A 147 23.02 13.30 -2.32
CA GLU A 147 23.83 13.24 -3.55
C GLU A 147 24.56 11.90 -3.73
N ALA A 148 24.74 11.13 -2.64
CA ALA A 148 25.36 9.81 -2.69
C ALA A 148 24.40 8.68 -3.10
N LEU A 149 23.09 8.98 -3.26
CA LEU A 149 22.09 8.00 -3.69
C LEU A 149 22.49 7.38 -5.02
N GLY A 150 22.30 6.07 -5.15
CA GLY A 150 22.64 5.28 -6.34
C GLY A 150 21.83 5.63 -7.60
N VAL A 151 21.60 6.92 -7.86
CA VAL A 151 20.89 7.41 -9.04
C VAL A 151 21.71 8.49 -9.73
N ARG A 152 21.81 8.42 -11.07
CA ARG A 152 22.50 9.42 -11.88
C ARG A 152 21.95 9.50 -13.30
N SER A 153 22.03 10.66 -13.89
CA SER A 153 21.90 10.85 -15.34
C SER A 153 23.22 10.49 -16.04
N ALA A 154 23.15 9.77 -17.14
CA ALA A 154 24.28 9.57 -18.04
C ALA A 154 24.30 10.64 -19.15
N ASP A 155 23.11 11.05 -19.56
CA ASP A 155 22.78 12.16 -20.46
C ASP A 155 21.33 12.58 -20.21
N ASP A 156 20.78 13.53 -20.99
CA ASP A 156 19.42 14.06 -20.78
C ASP A 156 18.32 12.99 -20.85
N HIS A 157 18.55 11.88 -21.57
CA HIS A 157 17.57 10.82 -21.79
C HIS A 157 17.98 9.46 -21.23
N THR A 158 19.07 9.39 -20.47
CA THR A 158 19.54 8.12 -19.90
C THR A 158 19.67 8.23 -18.39
N LEU A 159 18.80 7.54 -17.67
CA LEU A 159 18.83 7.43 -16.21
C LEU A 159 19.41 6.07 -15.80
N VAL A 160 20.35 6.10 -14.85
CA VAL A 160 20.95 4.89 -14.29
C VAL A 160 20.64 4.81 -12.81
N LEU A 161 20.02 3.70 -12.39
CA LEU A 161 19.72 3.36 -11.00
C LEU A 161 20.57 2.16 -10.58
N THR A 162 21.21 2.25 -9.43
CA THR A 162 22.04 1.18 -8.86
C THR A 162 21.46 0.75 -7.52
N LEU A 163 21.32 -0.57 -7.32
CA LEU A 163 20.79 -1.18 -6.10
C LEU A 163 21.91 -1.74 -5.22
N GLU A 164 21.68 -1.86 -3.92
CA GLU A 164 22.58 -2.56 -2.99
C GLU A 164 22.62 -4.06 -3.27
N LYS A 165 21.47 -4.65 -3.53
CA LYS A 165 21.24 -6.06 -3.90
C LYS A 165 20.37 -6.11 -5.14
N SER A 166 20.30 -7.27 -5.80
CA SER A 166 19.29 -7.50 -6.84
C SER A 166 17.89 -7.45 -6.21
N ASP A 167 17.03 -6.62 -6.78
CA ASP A 167 15.64 -6.43 -6.37
C ASP A 167 14.80 -6.18 -7.61
N SER A 168 14.01 -7.17 -8.03
CA SER A 168 13.15 -7.03 -9.21
C SER A 168 11.83 -6.32 -8.90
N GLY A 169 11.47 -6.16 -7.62
CA GLY A 169 10.31 -5.39 -7.17
C GLY A 169 10.49 -3.88 -7.37
N ILE A 170 11.73 -3.41 -7.51
CA ILE A 170 12.01 -1.99 -7.74
C ILE A 170 11.23 -1.41 -8.93
N THR A 171 10.96 -2.19 -9.97
CA THR A 171 10.22 -1.70 -11.14
C THR A 171 8.78 -1.34 -10.83
N THR A 172 8.12 -2.04 -9.93
CA THR A 172 6.77 -1.68 -9.43
C THR A 172 6.81 -0.38 -8.63
N VAL A 173 7.83 -0.22 -7.77
CA VAL A 173 8.06 1.04 -7.05
C VAL A 173 8.26 2.21 -8.02
N LEU A 174 8.97 2.01 -9.13
CA LEU A 174 9.25 3.04 -10.13
C LEU A 174 8.05 3.38 -11.03
N ALA A 175 6.94 2.65 -10.92
CA ALA A 175 5.67 2.99 -11.55
C ALA A 175 4.78 3.89 -10.66
N GLN A 176 5.15 4.09 -9.40
CA GLN A 176 4.33 4.83 -8.44
C GLN A 176 4.48 6.35 -8.59
N TRP A 177 3.40 7.08 -8.32
CA TRP A 177 3.30 8.54 -8.46
C TRP A 177 4.38 9.33 -7.70
N TYR A 178 4.82 8.83 -6.54
CA TYR A 178 5.83 9.50 -5.71
C TYR A 178 7.25 9.41 -6.29
N THR A 179 7.46 8.56 -7.28
CA THR A 179 8.73 8.46 -8.04
C THR A 179 8.75 9.31 -9.33
N ALA A 180 7.67 10.03 -9.61
CA ALA A 180 7.60 10.94 -10.75
C ALA A 180 8.70 12.02 -10.71
N PRO A 181 9.11 12.56 -11.86
CA PRO A 181 10.18 13.54 -11.93
C PRO A 181 9.81 14.86 -11.25
N CYS A 182 10.81 15.65 -10.87
CA CYS A 182 10.64 16.99 -10.32
C CYS A 182 11.69 17.93 -10.94
N LYS A 183 11.24 18.98 -11.60
CA LYS A 183 12.13 19.95 -12.24
C LYS A 183 12.78 20.86 -11.20
N GLU A 184 14.08 20.69 -10.95
CA GLU A 184 14.83 21.38 -9.88
C GLU A 184 14.72 22.90 -10.00
N SER A 185 14.89 23.45 -11.20
CA SER A 185 14.82 24.90 -11.41
C SER A 185 13.47 25.47 -11.03
N PHE A 186 12.38 24.81 -11.46
CA PHE A 186 11.02 25.21 -11.12
C PHE A 186 10.76 25.04 -9.62
N PHE A 187 11.13 23.89 -9.02
CA PHE A 187 10.99 23.66 -7.59
C PHE A 187 11.65 24.74 -6.75
N THR A 188 12.89 25.10 -7.09
CA THR A 188 13.67 26.12 -6.38
C THR A 188 13.01 27.51 -6.49
N GLU A 189 12.46 27.87 -7.65
CA GLU A 189 11.74 29.11 -7.86
C GLU A 189 10.48 29.24 -7.01
N GLN A 190 9.87 28.12 -6.63
CA GLN A 190 8.66 28.14 -5.78
C GLN A 190 8.95 28.55 -4.33
N LYS A 191 10.20 28.51 -3.86
CA LYS A 191 10.62 28.93 -2.51
C LYS A 191 9.78 28.31 -1.38
N GLY A 192 9.60 27.00 -1.43
CA GLY A 192 8.84 26.20 -0.46
C GLY A 192 7.32 26.20 -0.68
N ARG A 193 6.83 26.66 -1.82
CA ARG A 193 5.40 26.58 -2.17
C ARG A 193 5.08 25.48 -3.19
N TYR A 194 6.04 24.68 -3.59
CA TYR A 194 5.81 23.56 -4.51
C TYR A 194 4.72 22.63 -3.93
N GLY A 195 3.76 22.25 -4.76
CA GLY A 195 2.64 21.40 -4.36
C GLY A 195 1.53 22.06 -3.54
N LEU A 196 1.65 23.34 -3.15
CA LEU A 196 0.60 24.03 -2.38
C LEU A 196 -0.50 24.63 -3.25
N GLU A 197 -0.19 24.97 -4.48
CA GLU A 197 -1.11 25.63 -5.40
C GLU A 197 -0.91 25.08 -6.82
N MET A 198 -1.96 25.14 -7.63
CA MET A 198 -1.94 24.75 -9.04
C MET A 198 -0.80 25.42 -9.84
N ARG A 199 -0.49 26.69 -9.55
CA ARG A 199 0.56 27.47 -10.24
C ARG A 199 1.97 27.18 -9.74
N SER A 200 2.08 26.54 -8.59
CA SER A 200 3.37 26.16 -8.01
C SER A 200 3.73 24.68 -8.26
N THR A 201 3.05 24.07 -9.24
CA THR A 201 3.24 22.67 -9.61
C THR A 201 3.33 22.54 -11.14
N LEU A 202 4.29 21.78 -11.65
CA LEU A 202 4.34 21.33 -13.04
C LEU A 202 3.90 19.90 -13.11
N TYR A 203 3.23 19.52 -14.17
CA TYR A 203 2.66 18.21 -14.41
C TYR A 203 3.34 17.57 -15.62
N ASN A 204 3.54 16.26 -15.61
CA ASN A 204 4.06 15.49 -16.75
C ASN A 204 3.16 14.33 -17.14
N GLY A 205 2.05 14.13 -16.42
CA GLY A 205 1.07 13.08 -16.67
C GLY A 205 0.00 13.44 -17.70
N PRO A 206 -0.97 12.52 -17.94
CA PRO A 206 -2.00 12.67 -18.98
C PRO A 206 -2.98 13.82 -18.72
N TYR A 207 -3.09 14.29 -17.48
CA TYR A 207 -3.94 15.41 -17.11
C TYR A 207 -3.15 16.54 -16.46
N VAL A 208 -3.74 17.74 -16.49
CA VAL A 208 -3.31 18.92 -15.74
C VAL A 208 -4.46 19.42 -14.88
N ILE A 209 -4.14 20.07 -13.76
CA ILE A 209 -5.16 20.69 -12.91
C ILE A 209 -5.57 22.04 -13.50
N SER A 210 -6.84 22.20 -13.83
CA SER A 210 -7.42 23.45 -14.35
C SER A 210 -8.16 24.26 -13.28
N LEU A 211 -8.56 23.62 -12.18
CA LEU A 211 -9.14 24.23 -10.98
C LEU A 211 -8.69 23.46 -9.76
N TYR A 212 -8.29 24.15 -8.71
CA TYR A 212 -7.93 23.55 -7.42
C TYR A 212 -8.54 24.37 -6.27
N ASP A 213 -9.52 23.77 -5.62
CA ASP A 213 -10.07 24.19 -4.32
C ASP A 213 -10.07 22.95 -3.42
N ALA A 214 -9.04 22.83 -2.59
CA ALA A 214 -8.73 21.62 -1.82
C ALA A 214 -9.86 21.12 -0.90
N GLY A 215 -10.80 22.00 -0.55
CA GLY A 215 -11.95 21.66 0.30
C GLY A 215 -13.25 21.44 -0.47
N LYS A 216 -13.27 21.67 -1.79
CA LYS A 216 -14.53 21.75 -2.52
C LYS A 216 -14.51 21.08 -3.89
N GLU A 217 -13.58 21.44 -4.75
CA GLU A 217 -13.58 20.98 -6.16
C GLU A 217 -12.18 20.98 -6.76
N ILE A 218 -11.86 19.92 -7.52
CA ILE A 218 -10.69 19.84 -8.38
C ILE A 218 -11.17 19.48 -9.79
N ARG A 219 -10.58 20.13 -10.81
CA ARG A 219 -10.86 19.81 -12.21
C ARG A 219 -9.59 19.45 -12.94
N LEU A 220 -9.56 18.23 -13.44
CA LEU A 220 -8.50 17.73 -14.31
C LEU A 220 -8.95 17.89 -15.78
N ARG A 221 -8.00 18.26 -16.65
CA ARG A 221 -8.19 18.37 -18.10
C ARG A 221 -7.01 17.71 -18.80
N GLN A 222 -7.23 17.18 -19.99
CA GLN A 222 -6.16 16.61 -20.79
C GLN A 222 -4.94 17.53 -20.84
N ASN A 223 -3.76 16.95 -20.68
CA ASN A 223 -2.49 17.67 -20.84
C ASN A 223 -2.14 17.76 -22.33
N PRO A 224 -2.13 18.95 -22.95
CA PRO A 224 -1.84 19.06 -24.38
C PRO A 224 -0.40 18.74 -24.74
N ASN A 225 0.50 18.65 -23.75
CA ASN A 225 1.91 18.35 -23.93
C ASN A 225 2.25 16.89 -23.51
N TYR A 226 1.24 16.06 -23.28
CA TYR A 226 1.49 14.64 -22.94
C TYR A 226 1.90 13.86 -24.18
N HIS A 227 2.89 12.98 -24.04
CA HIS A 227 3.54 12.25 -25.13
C HIS A 227 2.67 11.19 -25.83
N SER A 228 1.52 10.84 -25.29
CA SER A 228 0.64 9.82 -25.87
C SER A 228 -0.74 10.40 -26.20
N GLU A 229 -1.13 10.34 -27.47
CA GLU A 229 -2.47 10.76 -27.91
C GLU A 229 -3.59 9.80 -27.44
N GLN A 230 -3.23 8.57 -27.02
CA GLN A 230 -4.20 7.52 -26.63
C GLN A 230 -4.41 7.44 -25.10
N ALA A 231 -3.59 8.10 -24.31
CA ALA A 231 -3.58 7.88 -22.87
C ALA A 231 -4.69 8.61 -22.09
N ALA A 232 -5.44 9.51 -22.71
CA ALA A 232 -6.52 10.23 -22.04
C ALA A 232 -7.77 10.26 -22.92
N GLU A 233 -8.55 9.20 -22.88
CA GLU A 233 -9.83 9.14 -23.63
C GLU A 233 -10.89 10.10 -23.06
N LEU A 234 -10.82 10.42 -21.77
CA LEU A 234 -11.64 11.46 -21.15
C LEU A 234 -11.03 12.82 -21.37
N TYR A 235 -11.85 13.78 -21.80
CA TYR A 235 -11.45 15.18 -21.86
C TYR A 235 -11.09 15.74 -20.48
N GLY A 236 -11.68 15.21 -19.41
CA GLY A 236 -11.35 15.62 -18.06
C GLY A 236 -12.16 14.92 -16.99
N ILE A 237 -11.81 15.21 -15.75
CA ILE A 237 -12.43 14.69 -14.54
C ILE A 237 -12.81 15.88 -13.64
N ASN A 238 -14.06 15.95 -13.21
CA ASN A 238 -14.52 16.89 -12.21
C ASN A 238 -14.70 16.18 -10.88
N ILE A 239 -13.91 16.53 -9.88
CA ILE A 239 -13.88 15.93 -8.56
C ILE A 239 -14.54 16.89 -7.59
N THR A 240 -15.67 16.52 -7.01
CA THR A 240 -16.32 17.22 -5.89
C THR A 240 -15.80 16.64 -4.58
N LEU A 241 -15.27 17.49 -3.71
CA LEU A 241 -14.72 17.11 -2.40
C LEU A 241 -15.69 17.44 -1.27
N GLY A 242 -15.49 16.81 -0.10
CA GLY A 242 -16.29 17.04 1.09
C GLY A 242 -17.73 16.52 0.98
N SER A 243 -17.99 15.56 0.09
CA SER A 243 -19.31 14.92 0.01
C SER A 243 -19.60 14.18 1.31
N SER A 244 -20.73 14.49 1.94
CA SER A 244 -21.18 13.79 3.15
C SER A 244 -21.89 12.48 2.83
N ASP A 245 -22.30 12.28 1.57
CA ASP A 245 -22.99 11.08 1.09
C ASP A 245 -22.57 10.80 -0.36
N THR A 246 -21.49 10.03 -0.51
CA THR A 246 -20.95 9.65 -1.82
C THR A 246 -21.84 8.63 -2.52
N LEU A 247 -22.57 7.79 -1.75
CA LEU A 247 -23.52 6.85 -2.29
C LEU A 247 -24.73 7.54 -2.92
N ALA A 248 -25.28 8.58 -2.27
CA ALA A 248 -26.33 9.39 -2.86
C ALA A 248 -25.84 10.11 -4.14
N ALA A 249 -24.63 10.68 -4.09
CA ALA A 249 -24.03 11.31 -5.28
C ALA A 249 -23.88 10.31 -6.44
N PHE A 250 -23.52 9.06 -6.17
CA PHE A 250 -23.44 7.99 -7.17
C PHE A 250 -24.81 7.66 -7.75
N THR A 251 -25.80 7.40 -6.91
CA THR A 251 -27.15 7.02 -7.34
C THR A 251 -27.89 8.13 -8.09
N GLU A 252 -27.54 9.39 -7.86
CA GLU A 252 -28.07 10.58 -8.55
C GLU A 252 -27.29 10.94 -9.84
N GLY A 253 -26.27 10.16 -10.22
CA GLY A 253 -25.44 10.41 -11.40
C GLY A 253 -24.44 11.57 -11.24
N GLY A 254 -24.18 11.98 -10.02
CA GLY A 254 -23.18 12.99 -9.66
C GLY A 254 -21.76 12.42 -9.50
N SER A 255 -21.65 11.08 -9.42
CA SER A 255 -20.38 10.36 -9.37
C SER A 255 -20.49 9.08 -10.19
N PHE A 256 -19.42 8.69 -10.86
CA PHE A 256 -19.37 7.39 -11.55
C PHE A 256 -18.83 6.25 -10.64
N TYR A 257 -18.38 6.59 -9.44
CA TYR A 257 -17.75 5.68 -8.48
C TYR A 257 -18.15 6.04 -7.05
N THR A 258 -18.26 5.03 -6.20
CA THR A 258 -18.42 5.20 -4.76
C THR A 258 -17.98 3.95 -4.00
N GLN A 259 -17.50 4.14 -2.78
CA GLN A 259 -17.45 3.05 -1.81
C GLN A 259 -18.86 2.76 -1.31
N VAL A 260 -19.20 1.49 -1.18
CA VAL A 260 -20.56 1.04 -0.87
C VAL A 260 -20.58 0.29 0.46
N PRO A 261 -21.41 0.72 1.43
CA PRO A 261 -21.68 -0.11 2.61
C PRO A 261 -22.27 -1.47 2.20
N ARG A 262 -21.87 -2.55 2.89
CA ARG A 262 -22.31 -3.92 2.56
C ARG A 262 -23.83 -4.06 2.41
N GLU A 263 -24.57 -3.41 3.29
CA GLU A 263 -26.04 -3.42 3.29
C GLU A 263 -26.66 -2.76 2.05
N SER A 264 -25.93 -1.93 1.34
CA SER A 264 -26.41 -1.22 0.13
C SER A 264 -26.05 -1.94 -1.17
N VAL A 265 -25.14 -2.90 -1.15
CA VAL A 265 -24.62 -3.61 -2.35
C VAL A 265 -25.77 -4.19 -3.18
N ASP A 266 -26.72 -4.92 -2.57
CA ASP A 266 -27.80 -5.58 -3.27
C ASP A 266 -28.83 -4.61 -3.90
N SER A 267 -28.78 -3.33 -3.54
CA SER A 267 -29.64 -2.28 -4.08
C SER A 267 -29.12 -1.66 -5.38
N LEU A 268 -27.83 -1.81 -5.68
CA LEU A 268 -27.15 -1.18 -6.83
C LEU A 268 -27.11 -2.12 -8.05
N ARG A 269 -28.29 -2.34 -8.66
CA ARG A 269 -28.46 -3.33 -9.76
C ARG A 269 -27.77 -2.94 -11.07
N ASP A 270 -27.56 -1.66 -11.30
CA ASP A 270 -27.01 -1.12 -12.56
C ASP A 270 -25.53 -0.70 -12.41
N ALA A 271 -24.89 -1.14 -11.32
CA ALA A 271 -23.48 -0.88 -11.06
C ALA A 271 -22.65 -2.16 -11.17
N VAL A 272 -21.40 -2.01 -11.55
CA VAL A 272 -20.39 -3.06 -11.41
C VAL A 272 -19.86 -2.98 -9.98
N ILE A 273 -20.10 -4.01 -9.19
CA ILE A 273 -19.59 -4.09 -7.82
C ILE A 273 -18.29 -4.87 -7.81
N THR A 274 -17.29 -4.32 -7.19
CA THR A 274 -16.01 -4.98 -6.94
C THR A 274 -15.81 -5.13 -5.43
N GLU A 275 -15.39 -6.32 -5.01
CA GLU A 275 -15.09 -6.68 -3.63
C GLU A 275 -13.58 -6.75 -3.45
N TYR A 276 -13.06 -6.12 -2.39
CA TYR A 276 -11.66 -6.15 -2.03
C TYR A 276 -11.48 -6.64 -0.61
N ALA A 277 -10.84 -7.79 -0.45
CA ALA A 277 -10.37 -8.31 0.82
C ALA A 277 -8.90 -7.90 1.00
N ASP A 278 -8.66 -6.64 1.26
CA ASP A 278 -7.34 -5.99 1.23
C ASP A 278 -6.69 -5.84 2.60
N THR A 279 -7.45 -5.97 3.68
CA THR A 279 -6.96 -5.73 5.02
C THR A 279 -7.12 -6.96 5.91
N THR A 280 -6.00 -7.42 6.48
CA THR A 280 -5.96 -8.47 7.50
C THR A 280 -5.74 -7.87 8.88
N TYR A 281 -6.68 -8.06 9.78
CA TYR A 281 -6.52 -7.71 11.19
C TYR A 281 -5.78 -8.83 11.91
N ALA A 282 -4.57 -8.52 12.37
CA ALA A 282 -3.68 -9.48 12.99
C ALA A 282 -3.22 -9.03 14.38
N LEU A 283 -3.13 -9.97 15.29
CA LEU A 283 -2.46 -9.77 16.57
C LEU A 283 -0.95 -9.81 16.33
N VAL A 284 -0.24 -8.72 16.69
CA VAL A 284 1.21 -8.60 16.56
C VAL A 284 1.82 -8.48 17.95
N ALA A 285 2.86 -9.28 18.22
CA ALA A 285 3.57 -9.32 19.50
C ALA A 285 4.94 -8.65 19.40
N ASN A 286 5.26 -7.78 20.35
CA ASN A 286 6.61 -7.22 20.50
C ASN A 286 7.47 -8.14 21.37
N THR A 287 8.39 -8.87 20.73
CA THR A 287 9.25 -9.86 21.42
C THR A 287 10.28 -9.24 22.35
N SER A 288 10.53 -7.93 22.25
CA SER A 288 11.42 -7.18 23.13
C SER A 288 10.77 -6.78 24.45
N ARG A 289 9.47 -7.03 24.59
CA ARG A 289 8.66 -6.60 25.73
C ARG A 289 8.15 -7.75 26.56
N SER A 290 8.10 -7.54 27.88
CA SER A 290 7.53 -8.52 28.81
C SER A 290 8.12 -9.93 28.58
N LEU A 291 7.29 -10.96 28.73
CA LEU A 291 7.66 -12.36 28.46
C LEU A 291 7.36 -12.79 27.01
N LEU A 292 7.03 -11.85 26.12
CA LEU A 292 6.73 -12.14 24.73
C LEU A 292 7.97 -12.52 23.90
N GLY A 293 9.18 -12.35 24.46
CA GLY A 293 10.41 -12.94 23.92
C GLY A 293 10.41 -14.48 23.94
N ASN A 294 9.67 -15.09 24.87
CA ASN A 294 9.55 -16.53 24.99
C ASN A 294 8.53 -17.07 23.99
N GLU A 295 8.99 -17.94 23.06
CA GLU A 295 8.15 -18.49 22.00
C GLU A 295 6.95 -19.30 22.55
N SER A 296 7.16 -20.11 23.60
CA SER A 296 6.09 -20.90 24.22
C SER A 296 4.99 -20.01 24.80
N VAL A 297 5.34 -18.85 25.36
CA VAL A 297 4.36 -17.86 25.83
C VAL A 297 3.57 -17.28 24.65
N ARG A 298 4.24 -16.87 23.57
CA ARG A 298 3.56 -16.34 22.38
C ARG A 298 2.62 -17.36 21.75
N LEU A 299 3.11 -18.58 21.51
CA LEU A 299 2.30 -19.65 20.90
C LEU A 299 1.09 -20.00 21.77
N ALA A 300 1.26 -20.00 23.09
CA ALA A 300 0.13 -20.24 24.01
C ALA A 300 -0.91 -19.12 23.95
N ILE A 301 -0.48 -17.86 23.90
CA ILE A 301 -1.33 -16.68 23.71
C ILE A 301 -2.12 -16.80 22.40
N CYS A 302 -1.45 -17.11 21.29
CA CYS A 302 -2.07 -17.32 20.00
C CYS A 302 -3.05 -18.50 20.00
N GLY A 303 -2.65 -19.64 20.56
CA GLY A 303 -3.44 -20.87 20.56
C GLY A 303 -4.61 -20.91 21.54
N ALA A 304 -4.71 -19.91 22.43
CA ALA A 304 -5.85 -19.76 23.34
C ALA A 304 -7.03 -19.01 22.74
N ILE A 305 -6.87 -18.39 21.56
CA ILE A 305 -7.90 -17.53 20.95
C ILE A 305 -8.98 -18.38 20.28
N ASP A 306 -10.24 -18.09 20.62
CA ASP A 306 -11.44 -18.66 20.01
C ASP A 306 -11.87 -17.84 18.79
N ARG A 307 -11.56 -18.37 17.59
CA ARG A 307 -11.94 -17.75 16.30
C ARG A 307 -13.45 -17.79 16.04
N GLU A 308 -14.16 -18.83 16.53
CA GLU A 308 -15.60 -18.92 16.38
C GLU A 308 -16.29 -17.82 17.20
N GLY A 309 -15.79 -17.57 18.41
CA GLY A 309 -16.26 -16.46 19.24
C GLY A 309 -16.04 -15.10 18.55
N ILE A 310 -14.89 -14.90 17.91
CA ILE A 310 -14.62 -13.68 17.13
C ILE A 310 -15.60 -13.59 15.95
N ALA A 311 -15.78 -14.66 15.16
CA ALA A 311 -16.71 -14.69 14.04
C ALA A 311 -18.13 -14.26 14.43
N GLY A 312 -18.55 -14.57 15.66
CA GLY A 312 -19.86 -14.21 16.18
C GLY A 312 -20.09 -12.70 16.43
N VAL A 313 -19.04 -11.88 16.42
CA VAL A 313 -19.12 -10.42 16.62
C VAL A 313 -18.70 -9.60 15.40
N LEU A 314 -18.23 -10.26 14.35
CA LEU A 314 -17.85 -9.59 13.10
C LEU A 314 -19.10 -9.15 12.30
N PRO A 315 -19.10 -7.95 11.70
CA PRO A 315 -20.12 -7.54 10.74
C PRO A 315 -20.04 -8.36 9.44
N GLY A 316 -21.03 -8.22 8.58
CA GLY A 316 -21.17 -9.05 7.37
C GLY A 316 -20.12 -8.82 6.27
N ASP A 317 -19.33 -7.77 6.39
CA ASP A 317 -18.18 -7.42 5.54
C ASP A 317 -16.84 -7.87 6.12
N GLN A 318 -16.86 -8.63 7.21
CA GLN A 318 -15.67 -9.18 7.84
C GLN A 318 -15.83 -10.68 8.07
N SER A 319 -14.73 -11.41 7.93
CA SER A 319 -14.67 -12.85 8.16
C SER A 319 -13.37 -13.25 8.83
N THR A 320 -13.39 -14.34 9.62
CA THR A 320 -12.16 -14.87 10.21
C THR A 320 -11.23 -15.43 9.14
N THR A 321 -9.93 -15.18 9.31
CA THR A 321 -8.90 -15.69 8.40
C THR A 321 -7.74 -16.32 9.16
N THR A 322 -7.00 -17.20 8.50
CA THR A 322 -5.70 -17.74 8.94
C THR A 322 -4.55 -17.23 8.09
N ASP A 323 -4.85 -16.46 7.07
CA ASP A 323 -3.93 -15.90 6.10
C ASP A 323 -3.51 -14.50 6.54
N LEU A 324 -2.21 -14.22 6.51
CA LEU A 324 -1.68 -12.89 6.81
C LEU A 324 -1.73 -12.00 5.56
N VAL A 325 -1.24 -12.52 4.45
CA VAL A 325 -1.29 -11.82 3.17
C VAL A 325 -2.75 -11.80 2.69
N PRO A 326 -3.35 -10.64 2.40
CA PRO A 326 -4.74 -10.53 1.94
C PRO A 326 -5.02 -11.32 0.65
N GLU A 327 -6.30 -11.66 0.40
CA GLU A 327 -6.71 -12.33 -0.83
C GLU A 327 -6.42 -11.52 -2.08
N THR A 328 -6.44 -10.23 -1.92
CA THR A 328 -6.26 -9.27 -3.01
C THR A 328 -4.79 -8.96 -3.31
N ALA A 329 -3.86 -9.38 -2.46
CA ALA A 329 -2.45 -9.14 -2.70
C ALA A 329 -1.94 -9.93 -3.91
N SER A 330 -1.18 -9.24 -4.74
CA SER A 330 -0.49 -9.81 -5.88
C SER A 330 0.99 -10.07 -5.57
N GLU A 331 1.62 -10.80 -6.42
CA GLU A 331 3.07 -10.88 -6.50
C GLU A 331 3.49 -11.02 -7.95
N ARG A 332 4.13 -9.99 -8.50
CA ARG A 332 4.62 -9.97 -9.88
C ARG A 332 3.56 -10.39 -10.90
N THR A 333 2.40 -9.74 -10.87
CA THR A 333 1.25 -10.00 -11.75
C THR A 333 0.50 -11.31 -11.48
N LEU A 334 0.90 -12.09 -10.48
CA LEU A 334 0.20 -13.30 -10.06
C LEU A 334 -0.66 -13.00 -8.83
N ASP A 335 -1.87 -13.53 -8.82
CA ASP A 335 -2.64 -13.61 -7.60
C ASP A 335 -1.90 -14.50 -6.58
N TYR A 336 -1.57 -13.90 -5.44
CA TYR A 336 -0.77 -14.59 -4.44
C TYR A 336 -1.50 -15.82 -3.89
N ARG A 337 -2.78 -15.70 -3.54
CA ARG A 337 -3.55 -16.80 -2.95
C ARG A 337 -3.83 -17.92 -3.91
N ASP A 338 -4.05 -17.65 -5.19
CA ASP A 338 -4.24 -18.69 -6.21
C ASP A 338 -3.02 -19.63 -6.31
N THR A 339 -1.81 -19.09 -6.14
CA THR A 339 -0.57 -19.87 -6.21
C THR A 339 -0.10 -20.40 -4.85
N ALA A 340 -0.15 -19.55 -3.82
CA ALA A 340 0.30 -19.90 -2.47
C ALA A 340 -0.69 -20.82 -1.73
N GLY A 341 -2.00 -20.71 -2.02
CA GLY A 341 -3.07 -21.33 -1.24
C GLY A 341 -3.22 -20.74 0.15
N HIS A 342 -4.20 -21.23 0.91
CA HIS A 342 -4.46 -20.77 2.26
C HIS A 342 -3.51 -21.37 3.29
N ARG A 343 -3.23 -20.63 4.37
CA ARG A 343 -2.42 -21.12 5.50
C ARG A 343 -3.27 -21.95 6.45
N ALA A 344 -2.68 -22.96 7.03
CA ALA A 344 -3.32 -23.73 8.09
C ALA A 344 -3.35 -22.91 9.38
N ALA A 345 -4.43 -23.02 10.14
CA ALA A 345 -4.51 -22.44 11.47
C ALA A 345 -3.37 -23.00 12.37
N LEU A 346 -2.87 -22.13 13.27
CA LEU A 346 -1.90 -22.56 14.26
C LEU A 346 -2.50 -23.70 15.11
N THR A 347 -1.86 -24.88 15.04
CA THR A 347 -2.25 -26.05 15.83
C THR A 347 -1.16 -26.33 16.86
N LEU A 348 -1.52 -26.28 18.13
CA LEU A 348 -0.60 -26.65 19.21
C LEU A 348 -0.63 -28.15 19.42
N THR A 349 0.54 -28.78 19.52
CA THR A 349 0.68 -30.20 19.88
C THR A 349 0.33 -30.44 21.34
N GLU A 350 0.57 -29.44 22.19
CA GLU A 350 0.22 -29.43 23.59
C GLU A 350 -0.84 -28.36 23.85
N GLY A 351 -1.64 -28.55 24.89
CA GLY A 351 -2.68 -27.56 25.23
C GLY A 351 -2.07 -26.20 25.60
N ALA A 352 -2.65 -25.11 25.11
CA ALA A 352 -2.16 -23.73 25.32
C ALA A 352 -1.82 -23.43 26.80
N ARG A 353 -2.62 -23.92 27.75
CA ARG A 353 -2.36 -23.75 29.20
C ARG A 353 -1.06 -24.40 29.67
N THR A 354 -0.74 -25.60 29.15
CA THR A 354 0.51 -26.31 29.50
C THR A 354 1.70 -25.55 28.97
N LEU A 355 1.68 -25.22 27.68
CA LEU A 355 2.72 -24.49 27.00
C LEU A 355 2.95 -23.09 27.66
N PHE A 356 1.89 -22.42 28.06
CA PHE A 356 1.97 -21.14 28.77
C PHE A 356 2.71 -21.27 30.10
N ARG A 357 2.38 -22.28 30.92
CA ARG A 357 3.04 -22.49 32.22
C ARG A 357 4.51 -22.86 32.05
N GLU A 358 4.83 -23.66 31.05
CA GLU A 358 6.22 -24.04 30.74
C GLU A 358 7.03 -22.82 30.30
N GLY A 359 6.47 -21.98 29.44
CA GLY A 359 7.10 -20.74 29.02
C GLY A 359 7.34 -19.78 30.18
N LEU A 360 6.33 -19.59 31.07
CA LEU A 360 6.49 -18.79 32.28
C LEU A 360 7.59 -19.36 33.21
N ALA A 361 7.58 -20.67 33.44
CA ALA A 361 8.55 -21.33 34.31
C ALA A 361 9.99 -21.23 33.75
N ALA A 362 10.18 -21.26 32.45
CA ALA A 362 11.48 -21.06 31.80
C ALA A 362 12.06 -19.67 32.07
N GLU A 363 11.19 -18.67 32.21
CA GLU A 363 11.56 -17.29 32.57
C GLU A 363 11.61 -17.04 34.10
N GLY A 364 11.36 -18.08 34.91
CA GLY A 364 11.33 -17.98 36.37
C GLY A 364 10.07 -17.34 36.94
N GLU A 365 9.02 -17.19 36.12
CA GLU A 365 7.77 -16.52 36.46
C GLU A 365 6.63 -17.50 36.72
N GLN A 366 5.62 -17.08 37.46
CA GLN A 366 4.42 -17.88 37.73
C GLN A 366 3.17 -17.31 37.03
N LYS A 367 3.24 -16.05 36.56
CA LYS A 367 2.17 -15.34 35.88
C LYS A 367 2.76 -14.33 34.92
N LEU A 368 1.95 -13.98 33.91
CA LEU A 368 2.31 -12.89 33.00
C LEU A 368 2.36 -11.57 33.80
N PRO A 369 3.43 -10.75 33.65
CA PRO A 369 3.45 -9.41 34.20
C PRO A 369 2.36 -8.54 33.58
N PHE A 370 2.27 -7.27 33.99
CA PHE A 370 1.37 -6.32 33.34
C PHE A 370 1.66 -6.29 31.84
N THR A 371 0.64 -6.55 31.04
CA THR A 371 0.73 -6.66 29.59
C THR A 371 -0.46 -5.95 28.96
N GLU A 372 -0.21 -5.14 27.95
CA GLU A 372 -1.22 -4.38 27.21
C GLU A 372 -1.46 -4.98 25.81
N LEU A 373 -2.74 -4.94 25.38
CA LEU A 373 -3.17 -5.14 24.01
C LEU A 373 -3.73 -3.82 23.49
N LEU A 374 -3.01 -3.20 22.55
CA LEU A 374 -3.50 -2.04 21.83
C LEU A 374 -4.48 -2.49 20.74
N VAL A 375 -5.60 -1.78 20.59
CA VAL A 375 -6.60 -2.10 19.57
C VAL A 375 -7.13 -0.81 18.93
N PRO A 376 -7.56 -0.83 17.66
CA PRO A 376 -8.27 0.30 17.07
C PRO A 376 -9.55 0.59 17.86
N ASP A 377 -9.92 1.87 17.97
CA ASP A 377 -11.07 2.31 18.74
C ASP A 377 -12.39 2.22 17.94
N THR A 378 -12.62 1.07 17.28
CA THR A 378 -13.90 0.76 16.64
C THR A 378 -14.77 -0.14 17.50
N GLN A 379 -16.06 -0.22 17.19
CA GLN A 379 -16.96 -1.12 17.92
C GLN A 379 -16.56 -2.58 17.73
N THR A 380 -16.25 -2.99 16.50
CA THR A 380 -15.88 -4.37 16.15
C THR A 380 -14.58 -4.78 16.82
N ASP A 381 -13.54 -3.95 16.73
CA ASP A 381 -12.22 -4.27 17.31
C ASP A 381 -12.30 -4.38 18.84
N ARG A 382 -13.08 -3.53 19.49
CA ARG A 382 -13.34 -3.62 20.95
C ARG A 382 -14.07 -4.91 21.32
N GLN A 383 -15.05 -5.34 20.53
CA GLN A 383 -15.78 -6.59 20.77
C GLN A 383 -14.88 -7.81 20.56
N ALA A 384 -14.11 -7.83 19.45
CA ALA A 384 -13.14 -8.89 19.19
C ALA A 384 -12.08 -8.97 20.30
N ALA A 385 -11.53 -7.83 20.73
CA ALA A 385 -10.58 -7.76 21.85
C ALA A 385 -11.16 -8.26 23.16
N GLY A 386 -12.44 -8.00 23.42
CA GLY A 386 -13.16 -8.53 24.60
C GLY A 386 -13.24 -10.07 24.59
N ILE A 387 -13.52 -10.67 23.42
CA ILE A 387 -13.48 -12.13 23.24
C ILE A 387 -12.07 -12.67 23.49
N ILE A 388 -11.06 -12.06 22.88
CA ILE A 388 -9.65 -12.44 23.03
C ILE A 388 -9.23 -12.39 24.51
N GLN A 389 -9.51 -11.28 25.20
CA GLN A 389 -9.24 -11.11 26.64
C GLN A 389 -9.90 -12.20 27.47
N GLY A 390 -11.18 -12.52 27.19
CA GLY A 390 -11.91 -13.60 27.84
C GLY A 390 -11.26 -14.98 27.62
N CYS A 391 -10.78 -15.27 26.39
CA CYS A 391 -10.07 -16.49 26.07
C CYS A 391 -8.77 -16.63 26.90
N TRP A 392 -7.97 -15.58 26.99
CA TRP A 392 -6.74 -15.59 27.77
C TRP A 392 -6.99 -15.77 29.27
N GLN A 393 -7.99 -15.05 29.79
CA GLN A 393 -8.35 -15.19 31.20
C GLN A 393 -8.83 -16.61 31.53
N ASN A 394 -9.71 -17.19 30.70
CA ASN A 394 -10.32 -18.49 30.95
C ASN A 394 -9.37 -19.65 30.69
N THR A 395 -8.56 -19.58 29.61
CA THR A 395 -7.68 -20.66 29.17
C THR A 395 -6.33 -20.60 29.87
N LEU A 396 -5.71 -19.43 29.97
CA LEU A 396 -4.36 -19.26 30.47
C LEU A 396 -4.31 -18.74 31.90
N GLY A 397 -5.40 -18.13 32.40
CA GLY A 397 -5.40 -17.35 33.65
C GLY A 397 -4.62 -16.03 33.51
N ALA A 398 -4.39 -15.59 32.29
CA ALA A 398 -3.65 -14.34 32.01
C ALA A 398 -4.62 -13.14 31.99
N SER A 399 -4.28 -12.08 32.74
CA SER A 399 -5.00 -10.82 32.71
C SER A 399 -4.23 -9.82 31.84
N ILE A 400 -4.77 -9.48 30.69
CA ILE A 400 -4.18 -8.56 29.71
C ILE A 400 -5.10 -7.34 29.62
N ASN A 401 -4.50 -6.14 29.65
CA ASN A 401 -5.22 -4.89 29.60
C ASN A 401 -5.49 -4.50 28.14
N VAL A 402 -6.77 -4.35 27.76
CA VAL A 402 -7.15 -3.89 26.43
C VAL A 402 -7.18 -2.36 26.42
N MET A 403 -6.48 -1.75 25.48
CA MET A 403 -6.35 -0.31 25.32
C MET A 403 -6.85 0.12 23.92
N PRO A 404 -8.11 0.55 23.79
CA PRO A 404 -8.63 1.12 22.55
C PRO A 404 -7.98 2.48 22.28
N LEU A 405 -7.50 2.70 21.05
CA LEU A 405 -6.80 3.91 20.62
C LEU A 405 -7.32 4.40 19.27
N ALA A 406 -7.33 5.71 19.07
CA ALA A 406 -7.45 6.26 17.72
C ALA A 406 -6.33 5.71 16.82
N VAL A 407 -6.64 5.49 15.54
CA VAL A 407 -5.73 4.81 14.61
C VAL A 407 -4.35 5.47 14.55
N ASP A 408 -4.29 6.81 14.49
CA ASP A 408 -3.02 7.55 14.45
C ASP A 408 -2.17 7.33 15.71
N GLU A 409 -2.82 7.28 16.88
CA GLU A 409 -2.12 7.03 18.15
C GLU A 409 -1.66 5.58 18.27
N LEU A 410 -2.47 4.63 17.76
CA LEU A 410 -2.10 3.22 17.66
C LEU A 410 -0.80 3.05 16.86
N TRP A 411 -0.77 3.58 15.63
CA TRP A 411 0.40 3.48 14.77
C TRP A 411 1.62 4.22 15.34
N ARG A 412 1.41 5.40 15.93
CA ARG A 412 2.49 6.14 16.60
C ARG A 412 3.17 5.29 17.67
N ARG A 413 2.40 4.59 18.51
CA ARG A 413 2.95 3.71 19.54
C ARG A 413 3.64 2.49 18.96
N VAL A 414 3.05 1.87 17.93
CA VAL A 414 3.63 0.69 17.24
C VAL A 414 4.99 1.05 16.64
N TYR A 415 5.08 2.11 15.85
CA TYR A 415 6.35 2.52 15.22
C TYR A 415 7.40 2.99 16.22
N ALA A 416 6.99 3.43 17.40
CA ALA A 416 7.90 3.72 18.51
C ALA A 416 8.34 2.47 19.28
N GLY A 417 7.76 1.28 19.00
CA GLY A 417 7.97 0.06 19.80
C GLY A 417 7.37 0.14 21.21
N ASP A 418 6.45 1.07 21.44
CA ASP A 418 5.80 1.28 22.75
C ASP A 418 4.49 0.49 22.86
N TYR A 419 4.58 -0.82 22.76
CA TYR A 419 3.46 -1.75 22.93
C TYR A 419 3.98 -3.12 23.35
N ASP A 420 3.13 -3.93 23.99
CA ASP A 420 3.40 -5.34 24.25
C ASP A 420 2.76 -6.19 23.11
N MET A 421 1.48 -6.02 22.88
CA MET A 421 0.73 -6.59 21.76
C MET A 421 -0.16 -5.54 21.13
N ALA A 422 -0.42 -5.68 19.84
CA ALA A 422 -1.34 -4.81 19.11
C ALA A 422 -2.21 -5.62 18.12
N LEU A 423 -3.48 -5.27 18.01
CA LEU A 423 -4.35 -5.69 16.93
C LEU A 423 -4.20 -4.66 15.80
N LEU A 424 -3.58 -5.06 14.71
CA LEU A 424 -3.23 -4.16 13.62
C LEU A 424 -4.02 -4.49 12.34
N PRO A 425 -4.60 -3.50 11.68
CA PRO A 425 -5.04 -3.63 10.29
C PRO A 425 -3.80 -3.60 9.38
N LEU A 426 -3.48 -4.75 8.79
CA LEU A 426 -2.33 -4.92 7.92
C LEU A 426 -2.81 -5.06 6.47
N SER A 427 -2.27 -4.23 5.60
CA SER A 427 -2.53 -4.27 4.16
C SER A 427 -1.26 -3.97 3.39
N ASP A 428 -1.12 -4.57 2.24
CA ASP A 428 -0.13 -4.23 1.22
C ASP A 428 -0.63 -4.81 -0.11
N SER A 429 -0.32 -4.14 -1.18
CA SER A 429 -0.70 -4.59 -2.52
C SER A 429 0.07 -5.82 -2.98
N THR A 430 1.23 -6.06 -2.37
CA THR A 430 2.09 -7.20 -2.69
C THR A 430 2.35 -8.07 -1.48
N ALA A 431 2.52 -9.35 -1.72
CA ALA A 431 2.90 -10.29 -0.66
C ALA A 431 4.30 -9.97 -0.10
N MET A 432 5.24 -9.62 -0.99
CA MET A 432 6.60 -9.23 -0.59
C MET A 432 6.56 -8.00 0.32
N GLY A 433 5.88 -6.91 -0.08
CA GLY A 433 5.80 -5.67 0.69
C GLY A 433 5.25 -5.88 2.10
N LEU A 434 4.20 -6.71 2.24
CA LEU A 434 3.66 -7.04 3.55
C LEU A 434 4.65 -7.82 4.42
N LEU A 435 5.29 -8.85 3.85
CA LEU A 435 6.18 -9.74 4.59
C LEU A 435 7.51 -9.06 4.96
N GLU A 436 8.07 -8.22 4.10
CA GLU A 436 9.29 -7.45 4.39
C GLU A 436 9.17 -6.56 5.63
N ASN A 437 7.97 -6.14 5.99
CA ASN A 437 7.73 -5.35 7.21
C ASN A 437 8.11 -6.09 8.51
N PHE A 438 8.27 -7.42 8.45
CA PHE A 438 8.70 -8.28 9.56
C PHE A 438 10.15 -8.76 9.43
N ALA A 439 10.88 -8.40 8.37
CA ALA A 439 12.29 -8.78 8.20
C ALA A 439 13.18 -8.15 9.29
N SER A 440 14.25 -8.85 9.64
CA SER A 440 15.14 -8.47 10.77
C SER A 440 15.78 -7.09 10.61
N ASP A 441 15.96 -6.61 9.39
CA ASP A 441 16.59 -5.32 9.08
C ASP A 441 15.57 -4.20 8.84
N THR A 442 14.32 -4.53 8.53
CA THR A 442 13.21 -3.58 8.37
C THR A 442 12.44 -3.41 9.67
N ASP A 443 11.96 -4.52 10.25
CA ASP A 443 11.16 -4.57 11.50
C ASP A 443 10.27 -3.32 11.70
N ARG A 444 9.46 -3.04 10.67
CA ARG A 444 8.63 -1.82 10.60
C ARG A 444 7.73 -1.68 11.82
N TYR A 445 7.22 -2.79 12.30
CA TYR A 445 6.31 -2.82 13.46
C TYR A 445 7.04 -2.92 14.79
N ARG A 446 8.38 -2.86 14.81
CA ARG A 446 9.22 -2.93 16.04
C ARG A 446 8.91 -4.16 16.89
N THR A 447 8.72 -5.30 16.23
CA THR A 447 8.46 -6.58 16.89
C THR A 447 9.67 -7.09 17.67
N GLY A 448 10.87 -6.67 17.29
CA GLY A 448 12.13 -7.15 17.84
C GLY A 448 12.43 -8.62 17.45
N TRP A 449 11.57 -9.24 16.63
CA TRP A 449 11.79 -10.61 16.15
C TRP A 449 12.86 -10.64 15.07
N LYS A 450 13.71 -11.65 15.13
CA LYS A 450 14.78 -11.88 14.15
C LYS A 450 14.84 -13.34 13.77
N SER A 451 14.94 -13.62 12.47
CA SER A 451 15.06 -14.97 11.93
C SER A 451 15.87 -14.95 10.64
N GLU A 452 17.11 -15.45 10.71
CA GLU A 452 17.98 -15.59 9.53
C GLU A 452 17.34 -16.47 8.43
N GLU A 453 16.54 -17.47 8.82
CA GLU A 453 15.84 -18.33 7.86
C GLU A 453 14.71 -17.56 7.15
N TYR A 454 13.97 -16.71 7.87
CA TYR A 454 12.94 -15.87 7.30
C TYR A 454 13.53 -14.84 6.32
N ASP A 455 14.58 -14.15 6.76
CA ASP A 455 15.28 -13.17 5.93
C ASP A 455 15.85 -13.80 4.65
N ALA A 456 16.40 -15.03 4.77
CA ALA A 456 16.90 -15.77 3.62
C ALA A 456 15.79 -16.17 2.63
N LEU A 457 14.57 -16.48 3.11
CA LEU A 457 13.43 -16.75 2.23
C LEU A 457 12.99 -15.49 1.48
N LEU A 458 12.98 -14.33 2.13
CA LEU A 458 12.67 -13.06 1.46
C LEU A 458 13.75 -12.71 0.40
N ASP A 459 15.04 -12.80 0.76
CA ASP A 459 16.14 -12.58 -0.19
C ASP A 459 16.06 -13.56 -1.39
N GLN A 460 15.69 -14.82 -1.15
CA GLN A 460 15.50 -15.81 -2.20
C GLN A 460 14.31 -15.45 -3.11
N ALA A 461 13.18 -15.11 -2.53
CA ALA A 461 11.98 -14.72 -3.30
C ALA A 461 12.23 -13.46 -4.14
N ALA A 462 13.01 -12.49 -3.62
CA ALA A 462 13.40 -11.29 -4.36
C ALA A 462 14.21 -11.61 -5.63
N ALA A 463 15.02 -12.68 -5.59
CA ALA A 463 15.82 -13.13 -6.73
C ALA A 463 15.07 -14.05 -7.71
N GLU A 464 13.92 -14.62 -7.30
CA GLU A 464 13.11 -15.54 -8.09
C GLU A 464 12.05 -14.78 -8.92
N THR A 465 11.39 -15.46 -9.86
CA THR A 465 10.33 -14.90 -10.71
C THR A 465 9.12 -15.83 -10.80
N GLY A 466 7.96 -15.25 -11.10
CA GLY A 466 6.73 -16.00 -11.33
C GLY A 466 6.28 -16.83 -10.12
N GLU A 467 5.68 -17.99 -10.36
CA GLU A 467 5.16 -18.86 -9.29
C GLU A 467 6.21 -19.32 -8.27
N GLN A 468 7.49 -19.34 -8.64
CA GLN A 468 8.53 -19.76 -7.71
C GLN A 468 8.72 -18.74 -6.58
N ALA A 469 8.74 -17.45 -6.90
CA ALA A 469 8.79 -16.38 -5.91
C ALA A 469 7.57 -16.45 -4.96
N VAL A 470 6.36 -16.64 -5.51
CA VAL A 470 5.14 -16.81 -4.70
C VAL A 470 5.25 -17.98 -3.74
N ARG A 471 5.76 -19.13 -4.19
CA ARG A 471 5.95 -20.31 -3.33
C ARG A 471 6.96 -20.09 -2.23
N THR A 472 8.02 -19.37 -2.51
CA THR A 472 9.05 -19.03 -1.50
C THR A 472 8.48 -18.02 -0.48
N LEU A 473 7.71 -17.02 -0.91
CA LEU A 473 6.99 -16.11 -0.01
C LEU A 473 5.96 -16.86 0.86
N ALA A 474 5.29 -17.86 0.31
CA ALA A 474 4.37 -18.70 1.07
C ALA A 474 5.07 -19.49 2.19
N GLN A 475 6.34 -19.86 2.00
CA GLN A 475 7.14 -20.47 3.06
C GLN A 475 7.54 -19.43 4.12
N ALA A 476 7.91 -18.21 3.70
CA ALA A 476 8.19 -17.12 4.62
C ALA A 476 6.95 -16.76 5.46
N GLU A 477 5.79 -16.60 4.85
CA GLU A 477 4.51 -16.38 5.57
C GLU A 477 4.26 -17.49 6.60
N GLN A 478 4.41 -18.75 6.20
CA GLN A 478 4.20 -19.89 7.10
C GLN A 478 5.17 -19.90 8.28
N GLN A 479 6.41 -19.50 8.06
CA GLN A 479 7.42 -19.41 9.13
C GLN A 479 7.10 -18.29 10.11
N LEU A 480 6.73 -17.12 9.61
CA LEU A 480 6.32 -15.97 10.42
C LEU A 480 5.12 -16.34 11.30
N LEU A 481 4.10 -16.98 10.73
CA LEU A 481 2.91 -17.41 11.48
C LEU A 481 3.25 -18.44 12.57
N ARG A 482 4.18 -19.37 12.29
CA ARG A 482 4.61 -20.37 13.27
C ARG A 482 5.40 -19.79 14.44
N SER A 483 6.03 -18.64 14.28
CA SER A 483 6.76 -17.98 15.34
C SER A 483 5.87 -17.41 16.45
N GLY A 484 4.56 -17.24 16.17
CA GLY A 484 3.60 -16.59 17.07
C GLY A 484 3.84 -15.09 17.24
N VAL A 485 4.67 -14.48 16.40
CA VAL A 485 4.90 -13.01 16.38
C VAL A 485 3.70 -12.31 15.77
N VAL A 486 3.11 -12.91 14.75
CA VAL A 486 1.87 -12.43 14.14
C VAL A 486 0.84 -13.54 14.06
N LEU A 487 -0.41 -13.22 14.36
CA LEU A 487 -1.54 -14.12 14.23
C LEU A 487 -2.69 -13.41 13.52
N PRO A 488 -2.98 -13.75 12.26
CA PRO A 488 -4.15 -13.26 11.55
C PRO A 488 -5.43 -13.70 12.26
N LEU A 489 -6.41 -12.81 12.37
CA LEU A 489 -7.67 -13.08 13.07
C LEU A 489 -8.87 -12.97 12.15
N TYR A 490 -9.01 -11.86 11.46
CA TYR A 490 -10.11 -11.62 10.52
C TYR A 490 -9.66 -10.67 9.41
N THR A 491 -10.38 -10.71 8.30
CA THR A 491 -10.20 -9.82 7.16
C THR A 491 -11.42 -8.92 7.00
N SER A 492 -11.21 -7.74 6.44
CA SER A 492 -12.25 -6.80 6.04
C SER A 492 -12.40 -6.79 4.53
N VAL A 493 -13.65 -6.69 4.05
CA VAL A 493 -13.97 -6.58 2.63
C VAL A 493 -14.56 -5.20 2.37
N SER A 494 -13.91 -4.45 1.50
CA SER A 494 -14.43 -3.19 0.98
C SER A 494 -15.21 -3.43 -0.32
N TYR A 495 -16.33 -2.75 -0.48
CA TYR A 495 -17.17 -2.82 -1.68
C TYR A 495 -17.12 -1.50 -2.42
N TYR A 496 -16.92 -1.57 -3.72
CA TYR A 496 -16.89 -0.40 -4.58
C TYR A 496 -17.85 -0.58 -5.76
N ALA A 497 -18.59 0.47 -6.08
CA ALA A 497 -19.49 0.52 -7.21
C ALA A 497 -18.94 1.44 -8.29
N VAL A 498 -18.91 0.94 -9.52
CA VAL A 498 -18.63 1.72 -10.73
C VAL A 498 -19.88 1.74 -11.59
N SER A 499 -20.27 2.90 -12.11
CA SER A 499 -21.39 3.03 -13.04
C SER A 499 -21.15 2.18 -14.28
N SER A 500 -22.16 1.42 -14.71
CA SER A 500 -22.11 0.63 -15.95
C SER A 500 -21.95 1.48 -17.21
N GLU A 501 -22.16 2.79 -17.13
CA GLU A 501 -21.92 3.75 -18.21
C GLU A 501 -20.43 4.03 -18.46
N VAL A 502 -19.56 3.67 -17.46
CA VAL A 502 -18.11 3.86 -17.55
C VAL A 502 -17.45 2.52 -17.76
N GLN A 503 -16.75 2.37 -18.88
CA GLN A 503 -15.96 1.17 -19.20
C GLN A 503 -14.49 1.48 -19.02
N GLY A 504 -13.72 0.51 -18.48
CA GLY A 504 -12.28 0.65 -18.28
C GLY A 504 -11.87 1.56 -17.12
N ALA A 505 -12.80 1.96 -16.24
CA ALA A 505 -12.42 2.59 -14.99
C ALA A 505 -11.77 1.53 -14.09
N TRP A 506 -10.54 1.79 -13.69
CA TRP A 506 -9.79 0.98 -12.74
C TRP A 506 -9.61 1.76 -11.44
N ILE A 507 -9.82 1.06 -10.34
CA ILE A 507 -9.73 1.63 -9.02
C ILE A 507 -8.76 0.76 -8.23
N ASP A 508 -7.78 1.44 -7.70
CA ASP A 508 -6.85 0.85 -6.78
C ASP A 508 -7.24 1.31 -5.37
N PRO A 509 -7.56 0.39 -4.46
CA PRO A 509 -7.96 0.73 -3.11
C PRO A 509 -6.80 1.12 -2.18
N GLY A 510 -5.52 1.10 -2.66
CA GLY A 510 -4.34 1.51 -1.89
C GLY A 510 -3.57 0.36 -1.30
#